data_f0aa03652ea9d20f758b02c2e2c6450a
#
_entry.id   f0aa03652ea9d20f758b02c2e2c6450a
#
_cell.length_a   1.000
_cell.length_b   1.000
_cell.length_c   1.000
_cell.angle_alpha   90.00
_cell.angle_beta   90.00
_cell.angle_gamma   90.00
#
_symmetry.space_group_name_H-M   'P 1'
#
loop_
_entity.id
_entity.type
_entity.pdbx_description
1 polymer ?
#
loop_
_entity_poly.entity_id
_entity_poly.type
_entity_poly.pdbx_seq_one_letter_code
_entity_poly.pdbx_strand_id
1 'polypeptide(L)'
;MRRSLRTVAGMQGPHVSLDGRELLMLCSNNYLDLASHPHLIEAATRATVDYGVGSSGSRLISGSMELHADFEARLASFKSTEAALLFNSGYAANNGILQGLFGPDDVIFSDELNHASIIDGCRLSKARTVVYKHADPESLESLMITEQPKRRGRWVIVTDGVFSMDGDIAPLAELVSLKGRYDALLMIDDAHGTGVLGATGRGSGEHCGCLHQIDLHMGTLGKGLGCFGAYLASSQVVIDTLVNSSRSFIFSTSLPPALPATAMAALDVVESEEGARLRQQLRSNRQVFIEKLVAGGCDIGESETQIVPVITGDPVSTMQSAGKLLEAGIFIQGIRPPTVPDGQCRLRGTIMATHDPTQLEAAAEKIVATVDKGRK
;
A
#
# COMPACT_ATOMS: atom_id res chain seq x y z
N MET A 1 -22.08 -7.43 12.99
CA MET A 1 -21.77 -6.12 13.64
C MET A 1 -21.86 -5.01 12.60
N ARG A 2 -22.54 -3.88 12.94
CA ARG A 2 -22.64 -2.71 12.05
C ARG A 2 -21.30 -1.96 12.00
N ARG A 3 -20.87 -1.51 10.81
CA ARG A 3 -19.74 -0.58 10.64
C ARG A 3 -20.23 0.85 10.82
N SER A 4 -19.43 1.71 11.47
CA SER A 4 -19.69 3.15 11.63
C SER A 4 -18.44 3.94 11.29
N LEU A 5 -18.62 5.14 10.74
CA LEU A 5 -17.54 6.09 10.53
C LEU A 5 -17.18 6.76 11.87
N ARG A 6 -15.89 7.07 12.04
CA ARG A 6 -15.39 7.91 13.12
C ARG A 6 -14.75 9.15 12.53
N THR A 7 -15.06 10.31 13.08
CA THR A 7 -14.55 11.58 12.54
C THR A 7 -13.35 12.02 13.35
N VAL A 8 -12.21 12.07 12.68
CA VAL A 8 -10.96 12.62 13.23
C VAL A 8 -10.90 14.09 12.92
N ALA A 9 -10.57 14.92 13.92
CA ALA A 9 -10.39 16.36 13.77
C ALA A 9 -8.90 16.72 13.74
N GLY A 10 -8.56 17.75 12.97
CA GLY A 10 -7.18 18.23 12.80
C GLY A 10 -6.35 17.45 11.80
N MET A 11 -5.04 17.62 11.89
CA MET A 11 -4.07 16.95 11.02
C MET A 11 -3.90 15.47 11.40
N GLN A 12 -3.55 14.65 10.43
CA GLN A 12 -3.18 13.25 10.65
C GLN A 12 -1.73 13.17 11.15
N GLY A 13 -1.53 12.64 12.33
CA GLY A 13 -0.21 12.49 12.96
C GLY A 13 -0.22 11.35 13.97
N PRO A 14 0.83 11.21 14.80
CA PRO A 14 0.91 10.19 15.85
C PRO A 14 -0.18 10.34 16.92
N HIS A 15 -0.74 11.54 17.07
CA HIS A 15 -1.90 11.82 17.89
C HIS A 15 -3.00 12.44 17.06
N VAL A 16 -4.24 12.11 17.39
CA VAL A 16 -5.43 12.64 16.71
C VAL A 16 -6.52 12.96 17.74
N SER A 17 -7.35 13.95 17.41
CA SER A 17 -8.56 14.23 18.18
C SER A 17 -9.74 13.45 17.59
N LEU A 18 -10.35 12.60 18.40
CA LEU A 18 -11.55 11.85 18.08
C LEU A 18 -12.61 12.12 19.15
N ASP A 19 -13.74 12.68 18.75
CA ASP A 19 -14.82 13.08 19.67
C ASP A 19 -14.33 13.98 20.83
N GLY A 20 -13.41 14.91 20.53
CA GLY A 20 -12.82 15.84 21.48
C GLY A 20 -11.79 15.24 22.45
N ARG A 21 -11.39 13.99 22.25
CA ARG A 21 -10.35 13.30 23.02
C ARG A 21 -9.10 13.13 22.18
N GLU A 22 -7.95 13.44 22.73
CA GLU A 22 -6.65 13.14 22.13
C GLU A 22 -6.30 11.67 22.33
N LEU A 23 -5.93 10.98 21.25
CA LEU A 23 -5.64 9.55 21.23
C LEU A 23 -4.32 9.30 20.49
N LEU A 24 -3.54 8.34 20.98
CA LEU A 24 -2.40 7.79 20.23
C LEU A 24 -2.93 7.00 19.01
N MET A 25 -2.50 7.37 17.80
CA MET A 25 -2.96 6.81 16.55
C MET A 25 -2.11 5.61 16.14
N LEU A 26 -2.63 4.39 16.26
CA LEU A 26 -1.97 3.16 15.82
C LEU A 26 -2.68 2.49 14.63
N CYS A 27 -3.39 3.24 13.79
CA CYS A 27 -4.07 2.69 12.60
C CYS A 27 -3.99 3.59 11.36
N SER A 28 -3.13 4.62 11.36
CA SER A 28 -2.88 5.46 10.19
C SER A 28 -1.90 4.80 9.23
N ASN A 29 -2.08 5.02 7.91
CA ASN A 29 -1.10 4.65 6.90
C ASN A 29 -0.09 5.78 6.59
N ASN A 30 -0.07 6.87 7.36
CA ASN A 30 0.85 7.99 7.22
C ASN A 30 2.24 7.65 7.81
N TYR A 31 2.87 6.60 7.31
CA TYR A 31 4.03 5.92 7.92
C TYR A 31 5.22 6.84 8.22
N LEU A 32 5.52 7.78 7.31
CA LEU A 32 6.60 8.76 7.47
C LEU A 32 6.14 10.10 8.04
N ASP A 33 4.84 10.23 8.36
CA ASP A 33 4.20 11.47 8.84
C ASP A 33 4.29 12.65 7.86
N LEU A 34 4.25 12.35 6.56
CA LEU A 34 4.37 13.38 5.52
C LEU A 34 3.06 14.12 5.24
N ALA A 35 1.90 13.60 5.65
CA ALA A 35 0.61 14.23 5.32
C ALA A 35 0.44 15.65 5.89
N SER A 36 1.19 15.99 6.94
CA SER A 36 1.22 17.33 7.55
C SER A 36 2.58 18.03 7.43
N HIS A 37 3.48 17.49 6.58
CA HIS A 37 4.83 18.00 6.42
C HIS A 37 4.82 19.41 5.80
N PRO A 38 5.56 20.40 6.37
CA PRO A 38 5.53 21.80 5.91
C PRO A 38 5.84 21.96 4.41
N HIS A 39 6.83 21.23 3.89
CA HIS A 39 7.21 21.27 2.48
C HIS A 39 6.07 20.81 1.55
N LEU A 40 5.31 19.78 1.95
CA LEU A 40 4.17 19.30 1.19
C LEU A 40 3.01 20.31 1.21
N ILE A 41 2.75 20.92 2.38
CA ILE A 41 1.70 21.95 2.55
C ILE A 41 2.04 23.17 1.70
N GLU A 42 3.30 23.62 1.69
CA GLU A 42 3.77 24.72 0.87
C GLU A 42 3.56 24.44 -0.62
N ALA A 43 4.01 23.27 -1.11
CA ALA A 43 3.84 22.85 -2.50
C ALA A 43 2.36 22.80 -2.93
N ALA A 44 1.49 22.22 -2.07
CA ALA A 44 0.06 22.17 -2.30
C ALA A 44 -0.57 23.57 -2.39
N THR A 45 -0.20 24.44 -1.45
CA THR A 45 -0.73 25.81 -1.37
C THR A 45 -0.32 26.60 -2.59
N ARG A 46 0.96 26.58 -2.98
CA ARG A 46 1.48 27.27 -4.15
C ARG A 46 0.82 26.78 -5.42
N ALA A 47 0.75 25.46 -5.63
CA ALA A 47 0.09 24.92 -6.83
C ALA A 47 -1.40 25.28 -6.88
N THR A 48 -2.08 25.35 -5.73
CA THR A 48 -3.48 25.81 -5.67
C THR A 48 -3.63 27.26 -6.08
N VAL A 49 -2.71 28.13 -5.71
CA VAL A 49 -2.72 29.56 -6.10
C VAL A 49 -2.44 29.71 -7.60
N ASP A 50 -1.45 28.97 -8.11
CA ASP A 50 -0.96 29.15 -9.49
C ASP A 50 -1.86 28.44 -10.52
N TYR A 51 -2.46 27.29 -10.19
CA TYR A 51 -3.19 26.41 -11.11
C TYR A 51 -4.68 26.22 -10.77
N GLY A 52 -5.15 26.75 -9.63
CA GLY A 52 -6.52 26.54 -9.17
C GLY A 52 -6.74 25.20 -8.44
N VAL A 53 -8.00 24.95 -8.02
CA VAL A 53 -8.37 23.83 -7.16
C VAL A 53 -8.73 22.54 -7.90
N GLY A 54 -8.83 22.56 -9.22
CA GLY A 54 -9.26 21.39 -9.99
C GLY A 54 -8.77 21.39 -11.42
N SER A 55 -8.68 20.19 -12.01
CA SER A 55 -8.24 19.98 -13.40
C SER A 55 -9.35 20.15 -14.44
N SER A 56 -10.61 20.14 -14.02
CA SER A 56 -11.84 20.40 -14.79
C SER A 56 -12.09 19.48 -16.00
N GLY A 57 -11.34 18.37 -16.14
CA GLY A 57 -11.51 17.44 -17.25
C GLY A 57 -10.78 16.11 -17.01
N SER A 58 -11.07 15.12 -17.86
CA SER A 58 -10.27 13.90 -17.92
C SER A 58 -8.93 14.16 -18.61
N ARG A 59 -7.94 13.29 -18.38
CA ARG A 59 -6.57 13.43 -18.91
C ARG A 59 -6.52 13.56 -20.44
N LEU A 60 -7.40 12.88 -21.16
CA LEU A 60 -7.44 12.89 -22.62
C LEU A 60 -8.20 14.10 -23.22
N ILE A 61 -8.88 14.89 -22.39
CA ILE A 61 -9.63 16.08 -22.87
C ILE A 61 -8.86 17.34 -22.52
N SER A 62 -8.94 17.81 -21.29
CA SER A 62 -8.30 19.06 -20.84
C SER A 62 -7.62 18.94 -19.48
N GLY A 63 -7.75 17.80 -18.82
CA GLY A 63 -7.27 17.59 -17.45
C GLY A 63 -5.80 17.17 -17.34
N SER A 64 -5.06 17.07 -18.47
CA SER A 64 -3.62 16.82 -18.44
C SER A 64 -2.87 18.14 -18.35
N MET A 65 -2.50 18.53 -17.13
CA MET A 65 -1.76 19.75 -16.85
C MET A 65 -0.26 19.45 -16.75
N GLU A 66 0.60 20.48 -16.86
CA GLU A 66 2.05 20.31 -16.81
C GLU A 66 2.52 19.60 -15.53
N LEU A 67 1.96 19.93 -14.35
CA LEU A 67 2.31 19.29 -13.09
C LEU A 67 2.05 17.77 -13.08
N HIS A 68 1.10 17.27 -13.86
CA HIS A 68 0.91 15.83 -14.01
C HIS A 68 2.07 15.20 -14.79
N ALA A 69 2.46 15.82 -15.91
CA ALA A 69 3.55 15.33 -16.76
C ALA A 69 4.90 15.39 -16.02
N ASP A 70 5.17 16.49 -15.31
CA ASP A 70 6.39 16.68 -14.54
C ASP A 70 6.51 15.62 -13.44
N PHE A 71 5.41 15.36 -12.71
CA PHE A 71 5.42 14.35 -11.67
C PHE A 71 5.53 12.93 -12.26
N GLU A 72 4.86 12.62 -13.36
CA GLU A 72 4.98 11.31 -14.04
C GLU A 72 6.44 11.06 -14.48
N ALA A 73 7.11 12.06 -15.04
CA ALA A 73 8.52 11.96 -15.41
C ALA A 73 9.43 11.78 -14.17
N ARG A 74 9.18 12.54 -13.10
CA ARG A 74 9.93 12.44 -11.83
C ARG A 74 9.75 11.08 -11.18
N LEU A 75 8.52 10.54 -11.21
CA LEU A 75 8.17 9.25 -10.65
C LEU A 75 8.80 8.09 -11.46
N ALA A 76 8.81 8.18 -12.79
CA ALA A 76 9.50 7.22 -13.65
C ALA A 76 11.00 7.13 -13.29
N SER A 77 11.65 8.29 -13.12
CA SER A 77 13.04 8.36 -12.65
C SER A 77 13.20 7.72 -11.26
N PHE A 78 12.32 8.04 -10.31
CA PHE A 78 12.34 7.46 -8.95
C PHE A 78 12.22 5.95 -8.97
N LYS A 79 11.34 5.38 -9.81
CA LYS A 79 11.16 3.92 -9.94
C LYS A 79 12.13 3.26 -10.91
N SER A 80 13.01 4.05 -11.58
CA SER A 80 13.96 3.56 -12.60
C SER A 80 13.26 2.85 -13.76
N THR A 81 12.16 3.43 -14.25
CA THR A 81 11.37 2.97 -15.40
C THR A 81 11.38 4.01 -16.52
N GLU A 82 10.88 3.63 -17.71
CA GLU A 82 10.82 4.53 -18.87
C GLU A 82 9.74 5.59 -18.72
N ALA A 83 8.60 5.24 -18.11
CA ALA A 83 7.46 6.14 -17.98
C ALA A 83 6.62 5.82 -16.74
N ALA A 84 5.73 6.74 -16.38
CA ALA A 84 4.72 6.52 -15.35
C ALA A 84 3.38 7.14 -15.75
N LEU A 85 2.29 6.68 -15.13
CA LEU A 85 0.93 7.15 -15.33
C LEU A 85 0.22 7.32 -14.00
N LEU A 86 -0.42 8.46 -13.78
CA LEU A 86 -1.18 8.77 -12.58
C LEU A 86 -2.63 8.28 -12.67
N PHE A 87 -3.13 7.81 -11.53
CA PHE A 87 -4.51 7.40 -11.30
C PHE A 87 -5.09 8.08 -10.06
N ASN A 88 -6.41 8.21 -10.00
CA ASN A 88 -7.08 8.88 -8.89
C ASN A 88 -7.01 8.11 -7.56
N SER A 89 -6.80 6.81 -7.59
CA SER A 89 -6.64 5.98 -6.39
C SER A 89 -5.98 4.65 -6.74
N GLY A 90 -5.45 3.92 -5.74
CA GLY A 90 -4.93 2.56 -5.92
C GLY A 90 -5.99 1.60 -6.46
N TYR A 91 -7.24 1.75 -6.03
CA TYR A 91 -8.35 0.96 -6.55
C TYR A 91 -8.57 1.21 -8.06
N ALA A 92 -8.56 2.47 -8.49
CA ALA A 92 -8.66 2.84 -9.90
C ALA A 92 -7.45 2.35 -10.72
N ALA A 93 -6.24 2.41 -10.14
CA ALA A 93 -5.02 1.94 -10.79
C ALA A 93 -5.06 0.42 -11.04
N ASN A 94 -5.29 -0.40 -10.01
CA ASN A 94 -5.34 -1.86 -10.16
C ASN A 94 -6.41 -2.31 -11.15
N ASN A 95 -7.62 -1.74 -11.05
CA ASN A 95 -8.70 -2.03 -12.01
C ASN A 95 -8.32 -1.61 -13.44
N GLY A 96 -7.74 -0.42 -13.59
CA GLY A 96 -7.38 0.12 -14.90
C GLY A 96 -6.22 -0.62 -15.56
N ILE A 97 -5.20 -1.01 -14.79
CA ILE A 97 -4.03 -1.75 -15.25
C ILE A 97 -4.45 -3.14 -15.73
N LEU A 98 -5.11 -3.92 -14.86
CA LEU A 98 -5.46 -5.30 -15.14
C LEU A 98 -6.48 -5.41 -16.27
N GLN A 99 -7.52 -4.55 -16.28
CA GLN A 99 -8.50 -4.50 -17.35
C GLN A 99 -7.92 -3.99 -18.68
N GLY A 100 -6.99 -3.03 -18.63
CA GLY A 100 -6.44 -2.38 -19.81
C GLY A 100 -5.36 -3.20 -20.53
N LEU A 101 -4.63 -4.03 -19.78
CA LEU A 101 -3.50 -4.81 -20.32
C LEU A 101 -3.85 -6.25 -20.63
N PHE A 102 -4.76 -6.90 -19.90
CA PHE A 102 -4.98 -8.34 -19.99
C PHE A 102 -6.40 -8.69 -20.45
N GLY A 103 -6.48 -9.64 -21.37
CA GLY A 103 -7.71 -10.07 -22.02
C GLY A 103 -7.97 -11.59 -21.92
N PRO A 104 -8.97 -12.12 -22.66
CA PRO A 104 -9.46 -13.49 -22.50
C PRO A 104 -8.43 -14.60 -22.73
N ASP A 105 -7.40 -14.32 -23.53
CA ASP A 105 -6.33 -15.30 -23.84
C ASP A 105 -5.18 -15.28 -22.82
N ASP A 106 -5.13 -14.22 -21.96
CA ASP A 106 -4.09 -14.04 -20.96
C ASP A 106 -4.44 -14.76 -19.65
N VAL A 107 -3.43 -15.03 -18.82
CA VAL A 107 -3.59 -15.64 -17.49
C VAL A 107 -2.97 -14.74 -16.44
N ILE A 108 -3.74 -14.45 -15.39
CA ILE A 108 -3.30 -13.72 -14.21
C ILE A 108 -3.14 -14.71 -13.06
N PHE A 109 -1.92 -14.89 -12.58
CA PHE A 109 -1.61 -15.62 -11.35
C PHE A 109 -1.64 -14.64 -10.19
N SER A 110 -2.63 -14.76 -9.31
CA SER A 110 -2.90 -13.83 -8.23
C SER A 110 -2.67 -14.49 -6.87
N ASP A 111 -1.92 -13.84 -5.98
CA ASP A 111 -1.83 -14.26 -4.58
C ASP A 111 -3.24 -14.25 -3.94
N GLU A 112 -3.54 -15.23 -3.07
CA GLU A 112 -4.86 -15.38 -2.46
C GLU A 112 -5.21 -14.25 -1.47
N LEU A 113 -4.20 -13.58 -0.90
CA LEU A 113 -4.38 -12.46 0.02
C LEU A 113 -4.23 -11.07 -0.62
N ASN A 114 -4.12 -11.02 -1.94
CA ASN A 114 -4.07 -9.75 -2.67
C ASN A 114 -5.22 -8.80 -2.30
N HIS A 115 -4.93 -7.52 -2.33
CA HIS A 115 -5.90 -6.46 -2.05
C HIS A 115 -7.15 -6.58 -2.94
N ALA A 116 -8.32 -6.25 -2.38
CA ALA A 116 -9.61 -6.35 -3.07
C ALA A 116 -9.65 -5.66 -4.44
N SER A 117 -8.90 -4.57 -4.63
CA SER A 117 -8.81 -3.88 -5.93
C SER A 117 -8.12 -4.72 -7.01
N ILE A 118 -7.14 -5.57 -6.63
CA ILE A 118 -6.50 -6.52 -7.55
C ILE A 118 -7.51 -7.60 -7.94
N ILE A 119 -8.22 -8.16 -6.95
CA ILE A 119 -9.26 -9.18 -7.19
C ILE A 119 -10.34 -8.65 -8.15
N ASP A 120 -10.82 -7.43 -7.93
CA ASP A 120 -11.82 -6.81 -8.79
C ASP A 120 -11.24 -6.46 -10.18
N GLY A 121 -9.99 -6.00 -10.24
CA GLY A 121 -9.28 -5.79 -11.50
C GLY A 121 -9.13 -7.08 -12.32
N CYS A 122 -8.79 -8.20 -11.68
CA CYS A 122 -8.75 -9.52 -12.30
C CYS A 122 -10.10 -9.90 -12.90
N ARG A 123 -11.20 -9.71 -12.18
CA ARG A 123 -12.57 -9.98 -12.66
C ARG A 123 -12.95 -9.10 -13.85
N LEU A 124 -12.56 -7.83 -13.82
CA LEU A 124 -12.86 -6.87 -14.89
C LEU A 124 -12.02 -7.09 -16.15
N SER A 125 -10.83 -7.66 -16.05
CA SER A 125 -9.91 -7.90 -17.17
C SER A 125 -10.42 -8.93 -18.18
N LYS A 126 -11.32 -9.82 -17.76
CA LYS A 126 -11.77 -11.02 -18.50
C LYS A 126 -10.65 -12.05 -18.73
N ALA A 127 -9.44 -11.81 -18.28
CA ALA A 127 -8.36 -12.80 -18.28
C ALA A 127 -8.71 -13.96 -17.32
N ARG A 128 -8.18 -15.12 -17.60
CA ARG A 128 -8.31 -16.23 -16.67
C ARG A 128 -7.48 -15.97 -15.43
N THR A 129 -8.13 -15.95 -14.27
CA THR A 129 -7.44 -15.78 -12.98
C THR A 129 -7.18 -17.14 -12.35
N VAL A 130 -5.93 -17.38 -11.96
CA VAL A 130 -5.45 -18.56 -11.23
C VAL A 130 -4.89 -18.08 -9.91
N VAL A 131 -5.53 -18.48 -8.81
CA VAL A 131 -5.14 -18.04 -7.46
C VAL A 131 -4.15 -19.05 -6.89
N TYR A 132 -2.99 -18.57 -6.44
CA TYR A 132 -1.99 -19.37 -5.73
C TYR A 132 -2.00 -19.05 -4.23
N LYS A 133 -1.49 -19.99 -3.42
CA LYS A 133 -1.44 -19.83 -1.98
C LYS A 133 -0.55 -18.65 -1.60
N HIS A 134 -0.96 -17.95 -0.56
CA HIS A 134 -0.28 -16.76 -0.07
C HIS A 134 1.22 -16.98 0.15
N ALA A 135 2.02 -16.08 -0.45
CA ALA A 135 3.49 -16.07 -0.36
C ALA A 135 4.17 -17.44 -0.65
N ASP A 136 3.53 -18.29 -1.46
CA ASP A 136 4.00 -19.67 -1.76
C ASP A 136 4.44 -19.82 -3.23
N PRO A 137 5.74 -19.65 -3.53
CA PRO A 137 6.28 -19.81 -4.88
C PRO A 137 6.14 -21.25 -5.43
N GLU A 138 6.12 -22.28 -4.57
CA GLU A 138 5.96 -23.68 -5.01
C GLU A 138 4.53 -23.93 -5.48
N SER A 139 3.54 -23.39 -4.76
CA SER A 139 2.14 -23.39 -5.18
C SER A 139 1.97 -22.68 -6.54
N LEU A 140 2.59 -21.50 -6.70
CA LEU A 140 2.57 -20.76 -7.95
C LEU A 140 3.18 -21.57 -9.09
N GLU A 141 4.36 -22.15 -8.91
CA GLU A 141 5.05 -22.94 -9.96
C GLU A 141 4.22 -24.16 -10.38
N SER A 142 3.64 -24.88 -9.43
CA SER A 142 2.76 -26.02 -9.71
C SER A 142 1.58 -25.64 -10.59
N LEU A 143 0.99 -24.48 -10.36
CA LEU A 143 -0.12 -23.93 -11.15
C LEU A 143 0.37 -23.51 -12.55
N MET A 144 1.53 -22.87 -12.66
CA MET A 144 2.12 -22.48 -13.95
C MET A 144 2.43 -23.71 -14.80
N ILE A 145 2.98 -24.78 -14.25
CA ILE A 145 3.20 -26.06 -14.94
C ILE A 145 1.87 -26.62 -15.47
N THR A 146 0.82 -26.59 -14.66
CA THR A 146 -0.52 -27.09 -15.04
C THR A 146 -1.15 -26.28 -16.15
N GLU A 147 -0.92 -24.96 -16.18
CA GLU A 147 -1.47 -24.05 -17.20
C GLU A 147 -0.64 -24.02 -18.50
N GLN A 148 0.65 -24.36 -18.44
CA GLN A 148 1.58 -24.24 -19.58
C GLN A 148 1.09 -24.90 -20.88
N PRO A 149 0.52 -26.13 -20.87
CA PRO A 149 0.02 -26.75 -22.10
C PRO A 149 -1.20 -26.05 -22.73
N LYS A 150 -1.85 -25.16 -21.97
CA LYS A 150 -3.06 -24.42 -22.38
C LYS A 150 -2.76 -22.96 -22.72
N ARG A 151 -1.49 -22.54 -22.63
CA ARG A 151 -1.09 -21.15 -22.83
C ARG A 151 -1.45 -20.67 -24.24
N ARG A 152 -2.16 -19.52 -24.29
CA ARG A 152 -2.52 -18.87 -25.56
C ARG A 152 -1.98 -17.44 -25.62
N GLY A 153 -1.97 -16.72 -24.51
CA GLY A 153 -1.56 -15.33 -24.39
C GLY A 153 -0.45 -15.12 -23.38
N ARG A 154 -0.40 -13.89 -22.87
CA ARG A 154 0.59 -13.47 -21.87
C ARG A 154 0.22 -14.01 -20.49
N TRP A 155 1.23 -14.21 -19.69
CA TRP A 155 1.10 -14.53 -18.28
C TRP A 155 1.58 -13.35 -17.44
N VAL A 156 0.90 -13.10 -16.33
CA VAL A 156 1.32 -12.11 -15.34
C VAL A 156 1.14 -12.69 -13.94
N ILE A 157 2.17 -12.52 -13.12
CA ILE A 157 2.13 -12.76 -11.67
C ILE A 157 1.77 -11.42 -11.02
N VAL A 158 0.77 -11.40 -10.15
CA VAL A 158 0.30 -10.19 -9.47
C VAL A 158 0.28 -10.43 -7.98
N THR A 159 0.95 -9.56 -7.23
CA THR A 159 1.03 -9.62 -5.77
C THR A 159 1.07 -8.23 -5.13
N ASP A 160 0.55 -8.10 -3.90
CA ASP A 160 0.96 -6.99 -3.03
C ASP A 160 2.46 -7.13 -2.74
N GLY A 161 3.20 -6.04 -2.68
CA GLY A 161 4.60 -6.03 -2.25
C GLY A 161 4.74 -6.18 -0.73
N VAL A 162 3.81 -5.54 -0.01
CA VAL A 162 3.59 -5.67 1.43
C VAL A 162 2.11 -5.90 1.66
N PHE A 163 1.75 -7.00 2.31
CA PHE A 163 0.36 -7.34 2.57
C PHE A 163 -0.24 -6.49 3.70
N SER A 164 -1.33 -5.82 3.38
CA SER A 164 -1.88 -4.74 4.20
C SER A 164 -2.41 -5.16 5.56
N MET A 165 -2.76 -6.44 5.75
CA MET A 165 -3.35 -6.96 6.98
C MET A 165 -2.35 -7.73 7.82
N ASP A 166 -1.28 -8.25 7.21
CA ASP A 166 -0.30 -9.14 7.82
C ASP A 166 1.05 -8.45 8.03
N GLY A 167 1.41 -7.51 7.16
CA GLY A 167 2.66 -6.75 7.26
C GLY A 167 3.89 -7.53 6.80
N ASP A 168 3.69 -8.68 6.20
CA ASP A 168 4.72 -9.50 5.55
C ASP A 168 5.05 -8.98 4.14
N ILE A 169 6.17 -9.42 3.60
CA ILE A 169 6.68 -9.03 2.28
C ILE A 169 6.56 -10.22 1.33
N ALA A 170 6.08 -9.98 0.11
CA ALA A 170 6.05 -11.01 -0.93
C ALA A 170 7.45 -11.55 -1.23
N PRO A 171 7.61 -12.85 -1.53
CA PRO A 171 8.89 -13.48 -1.86
C PRO A 171 9.35 -13.08 -3.28
N LEU A 172 9.70 -11.79 -3.45
CA LEU A 172 9.91 -11.19 -4.77
C LEU A 172 11.07 -11.82 -5.56
N ALA A 173 12.12 -12.29 -4.89
CA ALA A 173 13.25 -12.92 -5.54
C ALA A 173 12.83 -14.22 -6.26
N GLU A 174 12.02 -15.04 -5.59
CA GLU A 174 11.48 -16.28 -6.11
C GLU A 174 10.46 -16.01 -7.23
N LEU A 175 9.59 -14.99 -7.07
CA LEU A 175 8.63 -14.58 -8.10
C LEU A 175 9.33 -14.08 -9.36
N VAL A 176 10.42 -13.34 -9.23
CA VAL A 176 11.28 -12.91 -10.36
C VAL A 176 11.91 -14.12 -11.06
N SER A 177 12.37 -15.13 -10.31
CA SER A 177 12.90 -16.35 -10.87
C SER A 177 11.84 -17.10 -11.70
N LEU A 178 10.63 -17.25 -11.14
CA LEU A 178 9.51 -17.89 -11.83
C LEU A 178 9.08 -17.10 -13.07
N LYS A 179 8.95 -15.77 -12.95
CA LYS A 179 8.68 -14.89 -14.08
C LYS A 179 9.64 -15.16 -15.25
N GLY A 180 10.95 -15.19 -14.97
CA GLY A 180 11.96 -15.42 -16.01
C GLY A 180 11.88 -16.82 -16.62
N ARG A 181 11.63 -17.86 -15.82
CA ARG A 181 11.52 -19.24 -16.25
C ARG A 181 10.32 -19.50 -17.14
N TYR A 182 9.20 -18.85 -16.86
CA TYR A 182 7.94 -19.06 -17.57
C TYR A 182 7.59 -17.94 -18.55
N ASP A 183 8.50 -17.01 -18.82
CA ASP A 183 8.26 -15.86 -19.71
C ASP A 183 6.95 -15.14 -19.33
N ALA A 184 6.82 -14.78 -18.07
CA ALA A 184 5.69 -14.06 -17.50
C ALA A 184 6.07 -12.60 -17.17
N LEU A 185 5.08 -11.74 -17.00
CA LEU A 185 5.23 -10.42 -16.42
C LEU A 185 5.09 -10.50 -14.90
N LEU A 186 5.66 -9.53 -14.18
CA LEU A 186 5.48 -9.36 -12.74
C LEU A 186 4.91 -7.97 -12.46
N MET A 187 3.73 -7.93 -11.84
CA MET A 187 3.10 -6.74 -11.30
C MET A 187 3.15 -6.76 -9.78
N ILE A 188 3.60 -5.66 -9.19
CA ILE A 188 3.60 -5.48 -7.73
C ILE A 188 2.73 -4.28 -7.38
N ASP A 189 1.80 -4.47 -6.43
CA ASP A 189 1.15 -3.37 -5.70
C ASP A 189 2.01 -3.01 -4.48
N ASP A 190 2.80 -1.97 -4.62
CA ASP A 190 3.73 -1.49 -3.62
C ASP A 190 3.14 -0.34 -2.76
N ALA A 191 1.83 -0.34 -2.57
CA ALA A 191 1.11 0.70 -1.84
C ALA A 191 1.62 0.90 -0.41
N HIS A 192 2.12 -0.15 0.24
CA HIS A 192 2.65 -0.12 1.60
C HIS A 192 4.18 -0.09 1.67
N GLY A 193 4.88 -0.31 0.56
CA GLY A 193 6.33 -0.27 0.49
C GLY A 193 6.89 1.07 0.00
N THR A 194 6.21 1.73 -0.96
CA THR A 194 6.67 3.00 -1.56
C THR A 194 6.85 4.09 -0.50
N GLY A 195 8.02 4.73 -0.48
CA GLY A 195 8.45 5.72 0.51
C GLY A 195 9.10 5.08 1.74
N VAL A 196 8.78 3.82 2.08
CA VAL A 196 9.09 3.16 3.35
C VAL A 196 10.21 2.14 3.24
N LEU A 197 10.11 1.22 2.28
CA LEU A 197 11.07 0.13 2.09
C LEU A 197 12.17 0.52 1.09
N GLY A 198 13.31 -0.16 1.24
CA GLY A 198 14.51 0.13 0.46
C GLY A 198 15.37 1.25 1.06
N ALA A 199 16.60 1.35 0.63
CA ALA A 199 17.56 2.34 1.12
C ALA A 199 17.14 3.78 0.77
N THR A 200 16.59 3.96 -0.43
CA THR A 200 16.14 5.27 -0.93
C THR A 200 14.61 5.43 -0.92
N GLY A 201 13.86 4.44 -0.41
CA GLY A 201 12.41 4.48 -0.31
C GLY A 201 11.67 4.09 -1.59
N ARG A 202 12.34 3.43 -2.54
CA ARG A 202 11.73 2.98 -3.80
C ARG A 202 10.80 1.78 -3.64
N GLY A 203 10.68 1.25 -2.42
CA GLY A 203 9.71 0.23 -2.04
C GLY A 203 10.26 -1.19 -2.00
N SER A 204 9.35 -2.17 -2.05
CA SER A 204 9.65 -3.60 -1.86
C SER A 204 10.63 -4.14 -2.92
N GLY A 205 10.54 -3.70 -4.17
CA GLY A 205 11.47 -4.11 -5.22
C GLY A 205 12.93 -3.70 -4.94
N GLU A 206 13.15 -2.48 -4.40
CA GLU A 206 14.48 -2.05 -3.95
C GLU A 206 14.92 -2.85 -2.72
N HIS A 207 14.02 -3.03 -1.76
CA HIS A 207 14.30 -3.78 -0.53
C HIS A 207 14.77 -5.20 -0.80
N CYS A 208 14.13 -5.89 -1.75
CA CYS A 208 14.46 -7.26 -2.15
C CYS A 208 15.53 -7.33 -3.25
N GLY A 209 16.13 -6.21 -3.67
CA GLY A 209 17.20 -6.18 -4.68
C GLY A 209 16.75 -6.54 -6.10
N CYS A 210 15.46 -6.45 -6.41
CA CYS A 210 14.89 -6.87 -7.68
C CYS A 210 14.10 -5.76 -8.43
N LEU A 211 14.37 -4.49 -8.11
CA LEU A 211 13.63 -3.35 -8.65
C LEU A 211 13.51 -3.39 -10.19
N HIS A 212 14.60 -3.68 -10.88
CA HIS A 212 14.65 -3.66 -12.35
C HIS A 212 14.03 -4.89 -13.02
N GLN A 213 13.69 -5.92 -12.26
CA GLN A 213 13.06 -7.14 -12.77
C GLN A 213 11.52 -7.11 -12.67
N ILE A 214 10.97 -6.09 -12.06
CA ILE A 214 9.51 -5.87 -11.98
C ILE A 214 9.07 -5.13 -13.23
N ASP A 215 8.01 -5.59 -13.90
CA ASP A 215 7.52 -4.97 -15.14
C ASP A 215 6.49 -3.87 -14.86
N LEU A 216 5.68 -4.05 -13.83
CA LEU A 216 4.55 -3.20 -13.52
C LEU A 216 4.64 -2.78 -12.04
N HIS A 217 5.19 -1.58 -11.78
CA HIS A 217 5.30 -1.01 -10.44
C HIS A 217 4.07 -0.15 -10.13
N MET A 218 3.03 -0.76 -9.59
CA MET A 218 1.90 -0.01 -9.04
C MET A 218 2.21 0.45 -7.62
N GLY A 219 1.76 1.64 -7.25
CA GLY A 219 1.84 2.14 -5.88
C GLY A 219 0.87 3.28 -5.63
N THR A 220 0.77 3.70 -4.36
CA THR A 220 -0.13 4.77 -3.95
C THR A 220 0.61 5.95 -3.33
N LEU A 221 0.04 7.14 -3.50
CA LEU A 221 0.59 8.38 -2.95
C LEU A 221 0.04 8.70 -1.55
N GLY A 222 -1.05 8.03 -1.14
CA GLY A 222 -1.82 8.36 0.07
C GLY A 222 -1.37 7.69 1.36
N LYS A 223 -0.19 7.04 1.36
CA LYS A 223 0.33 6.33 2.54
C LYS A 223 1.72 6.86 2.91
N GLY A 224 2.80 6.15 2.61
CA GLY A 224 4.16 6.59 2.91
C GLY A 224 4.53 7.96 2.33
N LEU A 225 3.90 8.38 1.22
CA LEU A 225 4.10 9.69 0.60
C LEU A 225 3.17 10.80 1.14
N GLY A 226 2.23 10.48 2.03
CA GLY A 226 1.41 11.48 2.72
C GLY A 226 0.49 12.33 1.83
N CYS A 227 0.23 11.93 0.57
CA CYS A 227 -0.53 12.68 -0.42
C CYS A 227 -1.85 11.97 -0.78
N PHE A 228 -2.28 12.01 -2.04
CA PHE A 228 -3.44 11.29 -2.56
C PHE A 228 -3.26 10.92 -4.03
N GLY A 229 -3.80 9.76 -4.41
CA GLY A 229 -3.69 9.21 -5.76
C GLY A 229 -2.91 7.91 -5.80
N ALA A 230 -2.62 7.46 -7.01
CA ALA A 230 -1.84 6.26 -7.27
C ALA A 230 -1.13 6.38 -8.62
N TYR A 231 -0.28 5.42 -8.92
CA TYR A 231 0.49 5.40 -10.14
C TYR A 231 0.76 3.98 -10.63
N LEU A 232 1.08 3.88 -11.91
CA LEU A 232 1.86 2.79 -12.48
C LEU A 232 3.16 3.37 -13.06
N ALA A 233 4.31 2.77 -12.74
CA ALA A 233 5.58 3.03 -13.41
C ALA A 233 6.01 1.77 -14.16
N SER A 234 6.38 1.90 -15.46
CA SER A 234 6.64 0.79 -16.36
C SER A 234 7.37 1.24 -17.63
N SER A 235 7.41 0.37 -18.66
CA SER A 235 7.88 0.74 -19.99
C SER A 235 6.93 1.74 -20.67
N GLN A 236 7.45 2.53 -21.59
CA GLN A 236 6.66 3.50 -22.36
C GLN A 236 5.52 2.82 -23.12
N VAL A 237 5.76 1.66 -23.72
CA VAL A 237 4.75 0.90 -24.45
C VAL A 237 3.57 0.49 -23.57
N VAL A 238 3.82 0.11 -22.33
CA VAL A 238 2.77 -0.22 -21.34
C VAL A 238 1.96 1.02 -21.00
N ILE A 239 2.61 2.15 -20.76
CA ILE A 239 1.94 3.41 -20.44
C ILE A 239 1.09 3.90 -21.62
N ASP A 240 1.62 3.87 -22.85
CA ASP A 240 0.87 4.24 -24.05
C ASP A 240 -0.35 3.34 -24.27
N THR A 241 -0.22 2.05 -23.98
CA THR A 241 -1.34 1.11 -24.05
C THR A 241 -2.43 1.50 -23.05
N LEU A 242 -2.06 1.79 -21.81
CA LEU A 242 -3.03 2.16 -20.76
C LEU A 242 -3.72 3.49 -21.01
N VAL A 243 -3.02 4.47 -21.55
CA VAL A 243 -3.63 5.75 -21.95
C VAL A 243 -4.80 5.52 -22.93
N ASN A 244 -4.73 4.45 -23.74
CA ASN A 244 -5.73 4.13 -24.75
C ASN A 244 -6.74 3.02 -24.33
N SER A 245 -6.47 2.27 -23.26
CA SER A 245 -7.28 1.10 -22.88
C SER A 245 -7.83 1.15 -21.45
N SER A 246 -7.16 1.86 -20.54
CA SER A 246 -7.54 1.89 -19.12
C SER A 246 -8.80 2.73 -18.88
N ARG A 247 -9.92 2.07 -18.65
CA ARG A 247 -11.22 2.77 -18.48
C ARG A 247 -11.25 3.67 -17.25
N SER A 248 -10.63 3.27 -16.14
CA SER A 248 -10.57 4.08 -14.92
C SER A 248 -9.71 5.34 -15.08
N PHE A 249 -8.78 5.35 -16.04
CA PHE A 249 -8.02 6.52 -16.43
C PHE A 249 -8.80 7.41 -17.42
N ILE A 250 -9.32 6.81 -18.49
CA ILE A 250 -9.98 7.53 -19.60
C ILE A 250 -11.25 8.26 -19.13
N PHE A 251 -12.06 7.62 -18.29
CA PHE A 251 -13.39 8.10 -17.88
C PHE A 251 -13.43 8.74 -16.49
N SER A 252 -12.26 9.12 -15.94
CA SER A 252 -12.15 9.86 -14.69
C SER A 252 -11.67 11.28 -14.91
N THR A 253 -12.26 12.24 -14.19
CA THR A 253 -11.66 13.57 -14.04
C THR A 253 -10.28 13.44 -13.43
N SER A 254 -9.30 14.17 -13.94
CA SER A 254 -7.91 14.15 -13.48
C SER A 254 -7.76 14.63 -12.04
N LEU A 255 -6.67 14.24 -11.40
CA LEU A 255 -6.30 14.76 -10.09
C LEU A 255 -6.18 16.29 -10.09
N PRO A 256 -6.58 16.98 -9.03
CA PRO A 256 -6.27 18.41 -8.84
C PRO A 256 -4.77 18.69 -8.95
N PRO A 257 -4.34 19.81 -9.55
CA PRO A 257 -2.92 20.10 -9.77
C PRO A 257 -2.07 20.20 -8.49
N ALA A 258 -2.69 20.51 -7.37
CA ALA A 258 -2.03 20.52 -6.07
C ALA A 258 -1.48 19.14 -5.67
N LEU A 259 -2.12 18.03 -6.11
CA LEU A 259 -1.72 16.69 -5.69
C LEU A 259 -0.42 16.21 -6.36
N PRO A 260 -0.21 16.31 -7.68
CA PRO A 260 1.09 16.00 -8.28
C PRO A 260 2.21 16.92 -7.74
N ALA A 261 1.95 18.20 -7.50
CA ALA A 261 2.93 19.10 -6.86
C ALA A 261 3.31 18.64 -5.46
N THR A 262 2.32 18.28 -4.65
CA THR A 262 2.54 17.71 -3.31
C THR A 262 3.33 16.39 -3.38
N ALA A 263 3.03 15.55 -4.33
CA ALA A 263 3.70 14.26 -4.49
C ALA A 263 5.17 14.42 -4.96
N MET A 264 5.48 15.44 -5.77
CA MET A 264 6.88 15.83 -6.06
C MET A 264 7.63 16.21 -4.79
N ALA A 265 7.05 17.09 -3.97
CA ALA A 265 7.63 17.49 -2.70
C ALA A 265 7.81 16.30 -1.74
N ALA A 266 6.90 15.32 -1.77
CA ALA A 266 7.03 14.09 -1.00
C ALA A 266 8.23 13.24 -1.46
N LEU A 267 8.46 13.12 -2.76
CA LEU A 267 9.64 12.42 -3.29
C LEU A 267 10.95 13.13 -2.90
N ASP A 268 10.96 14.48 -2.91
CA ASP A 268 12.13 15.25 -2.49
C ASP A 268 12.48 14.97 -1.02
N VAL A 269 11.49 14.89 -0.14
CA VAL A 269 11.70 14.48 1.26
C VAL A 269 12.18 13.03 1.35
N VAL A 270 11.51 12.10 0.66
CA VAL A 270 11.83 10.67 0.73
C VAL A 270 13.25 10.35 0.27
N GLU A 271 13.75 11.02 -0.77
CA GLU A 271 15.10 10.81 -1.30
C GLU A 271 16.18 11.58 -0.53
N SER A 272 15.81 12.50 0.36
CA SER A 272 16.72 13.29 1.18
C SER A 272 17.28 12.51 2.39
N GLU A 273 18.25 13.12 3.09
CA GLU A 273 18.73 12.63 4.40
C GLU A 273 17.61 12.59 5.45
N GLU A 274 16.65 13.49 5.37
CA GLU A 274 15.48 13.49 6.23
C GLU A 274 14.64 12.22 6.03
N GLY A 275 14.34 11.86 4.79
CA GLY A 275 13.64 10.63 4.45
C GLY A 275 14.38 9.37 4.93
N ALA A 276 15.72 9.36 4.81
CA ALA A 276 16.53 8.26 5.35
C ALA A 276 16.41 8.15 6.88
N ARG A 277 16.43 9.29 7.60
CA ARG A 277 16.22 9.33 9.05
C ARG A 277 14.82 8.86 9.44
N LEU A 278 13.79 9.31 8.73
CA LEU A 278 12.39 8.90 8.99
C LEU A 278 12.23 7.38 8.80
N ARG A 279 12.78 6.80 7.75
CA ARG A 279 12.76 5.34 7.54
C ARG A 279 13.50 4.58 8.64
N GLN A 280 14.63 5.10 9.11
CA GLN A 280 15.36 4.50 10.22
C GLN A 280 14.56 4.59 11.52
N GLN A 281 13.98 5.75 11.81
CA GLN A 281 13.15 5.95 13.01
C GLN A 281 11.93 5.04 13.00
N LEU A 282 11.28 4.89 11.84
CA LEU A 282 10.15 3.98 11.67
C LEU A 282 10.54 2.52 12.02
N ARG A 283 11.70 2.06 11.56
CA ARG A 283 12.21 0.71 11.90
C ARG A 283 12.50 0.59 13.39
N SER A 284 13.13 1.59 14.00
CA SER A 284 13.42 1.60 15.43
C SER A 284 12.14 1.59 16.27
N ASN A 285 11.16 2.42 15.90
CA ASN A 285 9.87 2.48 16.56
C ASN A 285 9.10 1.14 16.45
N ARG A 286 9.14 0.52 15.27
CA ARG A 286 8.57 -0.82 15.11
C ARG A 286 9.24 -1.83 16.04
N GLN A 287 10.57 -1.82 16.12
CA GLN A 287 11.32 -2.77 16.95
C GLN A 287 10.92 -2.66 18.43
N VAL A 288 10.86 -1.45 18.96
CA VAL A 288 10.41 -1.16 20.33
C VAL A 288 9.00 -1.74 20.59
N PHE A 289 8.09 -1.53 19.64
CA PHE A 289 6.70 -1.98 19.77
C PHE A 289 6.57 -3.49 19.74
N ILE A 290 7.23 -4.18 18.79
CA ILE A 290 7.13 -5.64 18.66
C ILE A 290 7.82 -6.38 19.82
N GLU A 291 8.96 -5.87 20.33
CA GLU A 291 9.65 -6.49 21.47
C GLU A 291 8.74 -6.61 22.69
N LYS A 292 7.97 -5.56 22.99
CA LYS A 292 7.00 -5.57 24.09
C LYS A 292 5.82 -6.51 23.82
N LEU A 293 5.29 -6.53 22.61
CA LEU A 293 4.17 -7.40 22.25
C LEU A 293 4.58 -8.88 22.35
N VAL A 294 5.74 -9.25 21.76
CA VAL A 294 6.25 -10.62 21.76
C VAL A 294 6.63 -11.07 23.17
N ALA A 295 7.34 -10.22 23.93
CA ALA A 295 7.65 -10.51 25.35
C ALA A 295 6.37 -10.69 26.19
N GLY A 296 5.30 -9.97 25.82
CA GLY A 296 3.97 -10.13 26.39
C GLY A 296 3.20 -11.35 25.91
N GLY A 297 3.73 -12.16 24.98
CA GLY A 297 3.11 -13.37 24.45
C GLY A 297 2.02 -13.12 23.42
N CYS A 298 2.01 -11.95 22.76
CA CYS A 298 1.14 -11.68 21.63
C CYS A 298 1.67 -12.37 20.37
N ASP A 299 0.77 -12.90 19.57
CA ASP A 299 1.04 -13.41 18.22
C ASP A 299 0.93 -12.24 17.24
N ILE A 300 2.04 -11.94 16.53
CA ILE A 300 2.14 -10.86 15.53
C ILE A 300 2.22 -11.41 14.08
N GLY A 301 1.99 -12.71 13.90
CA GLY A 301 2.17 -13.37 12.60
C GLY A 301 3.59 -13.22 12.05
N GLU A 302 3.71 -13.21 10.73
CA GLU A 302 4.98 -13.10 10.01
C GLU A 302 5.32 -11.63 9.65
N SER A 303 4.85 -10.67 10.43
CA SER A 303 5.05 -9.24 10.13
C SER A 303 6.52 -8.83 10.10
N GLU A 304 6.93 -8.22 9.01
CA GLU A 304 8.30 -7.71 8.79
C GLU A 304 8.36 -6.17 8.67
N THR A 305 7.21 -5.52 8.52
CA THR A 305 7.11 -4.09 8.17
C THR A 305 6.47 -3.24 9.26
N GLN A 306 6.18 -1.98 8.96
CA GLN A 306 5.51 -1.03 9.85
C GLN A 306 4.04 -1.41 10.19
N ILE A 307 3.52 -2.45 9.57
CA ILE A 307 2.19 -3.00 9.87
C ILE A 307 2.39 -4.19 10.82
N VAL A 308 1.87 -4.08 12.02
CA VAL A 308 2.04 -5.08 13.09
C VAL A 308 0.66 -5.57 13.53
N PRO A 309 0.21 -6.72 13.03
CA PRO A 309 -1.02 -7.34 13.53
C PRO A 309 -0.80 -7.91 14.95
N VAL A 310 -1.85 -7.91 15.74
CA VAL A 310 -1.94 -8.70 16.97
C VAL A 310 -3.11 -9.65 16.79
N ILE A 311 -2.81 -10.92 16.54
CA ILE A 311 -3.81 -11.94 16.21
C ILE A 311 -4.65 -12.25 17.45
N THR A 312 -5.96 -12.17 17.29
CA THR A 312 -6.94 -12.39 18.36
C THR A 312 -7.92 -13.53 18.05
N GLY A 313 -7.98 -13.94 16.77
CA GLY A 313 -8.76 -15.06 16.27
C GLY A 313 -10.26 -14.79 16.15
N ASP A 314 -10.91 -14.36 17.22
CA ASP A 314 -12.36 -14.20 17.30
C ASP A 314 -12.83 -12.75 17.06
N PRO A 315 -13.91 -12.51 16.26
CA PRO A 315 -14.40 -11.16 15.96
C PRO A 315 -14.92 -10.40 17.18
N VAL A 316 -15.51 -11.08 18.18
CA VAL A 316 -16.11 -10.42 19.33
C VAL A 316 -15.01 -9.91 20.26
N SER A 317 -14.06 -10.76 20.61
CA SER A 317 -12.91 -10.43 21.46
C SER A 317 -12.05 -9.32 20.80
N THR A 318 -11.83 -9.40 19.50
CA THR A 318 -11.12 -8.36 18.73
C THR A 318 -11.76 -6.99 18.88
N MET A 319 -13.08 -6.92 18.66
CA MET A 319 -13.81 -5.64 18.72
C MET A 319 -13.94 -5.12 20.16
N GLN A 320 -14.04 -6.00 21.15
CA GLN A 320 -14.03 -5.61 22.57
C GLN A 320 -12.67 -5.04 22.97
N SER A 321 -11.57 -5.71 22.54
CA SER A 321 -10.20 -5.24 22.80
C SER A 321 -9.95 -3.88 22.16
N ALA A 322 -10.36 -3.69 20.89
CA ALA A 322 -10.26 -2.39 20.22
C ALA A 322 -11.06 -1.29 20.96
N GLY A 323 -12.24 -1.63 21.48
CA GLY A 323 -13.06 -0.70 22.29
C GLY A 323 -12.38 -0.29 23.60
N LYS A 324 -11.87 -1.27 24.36
CA LYS A 324 -11.14 -1.02 25.62
C LYS A 324 -9.88 -0.17 25.41
N LEU A 325 -9.13 -0.45 24.34
CA LEU A 325 -7.94 0.33 23.97
C LEU A 325 -8.29 1.77 23.59
N LEU A 326 -9.39 1.98 22.87
CA LEU A 326 -9.89 3.30 22.57
C LEU A 326 -10.24 4.09 23.84
N GLU A 327 -10.91 3.44 24.81
CA GLU A 327 -11.20 4.04 26.13
C GLU A 327 -9.92 4.37 26.90
N ALA A 328 -8.86 3.56 26.72
CA ALA A 328 -7.55 3.76 27.31
C ALA A 328 -6.66 4.79 26.58
N GLY A 329 -7.20 5.49 25.56
CA GLY A 329 -6.48 6.53 24.83
C GLY A 329 -5.69 6.03 23.62
N ILE A 330 -5.92 4.81 23.12
CA ILE A 330 -5.22 4.20 21.98
C ILE A 330 -6.22 3.93 20.85
N PHE A 331 -6.01 4.55 19.70
CA PHE A 331 -6.80 4.29 18.49
C PHE A 331 -6.14 3.23 17.62
N ILE A 332 -6.52 1.97 17.80
CA ILE A 332 -6.12 0.82 16.98
C ILE A 332 -7.38 0.17 16.41
N GLN A 333 -7.29 -0.37 15.19
CA GLN A 333 -8.45 -0.91 14.50
C GLN A 333 -8.53 -2.43 14.63
N GLY A 334 -9.70 -2.94 15.08
CA GLY A 334 -10.03 -4.35 15.01
C GLY A 334 -10.45 -4.76 13.58
N ILE A 335 -9.78 -5.75 13.01
CA ILE A 335 -10.03 -6.29 11.67
C ILE A 335 -10.70 -7.66 11.80
N ARG A 336 -11.72 -7.89 10.99
CA ARG A 336 -12.56 -9.09 11.00
C ARG A 336 -13.06 -9.42 9.59
N PRO A 337 -13.66 -10.61 9.38
CA PRO A 337 -14.26 -10.95 8.10
C PRO A 337 -15.25 -9.88 7.56
N PRO A 338 -15.32 -9.69 6.24
CA PRO A 338 -14.63 -10.44 5.18
C PRO A 338 -13.23 -9.89 4.85
N THR A 339 -12.65 -8.97 5.64
CA THR A 339 -11.35 -8.35 5.37
C THR A 339 -10.20 -9.32 5.63
N VAL A 340 -10.37 -10.24 6.57
CA VAL A 340 -9.45 -11.35 6.90
C VAL A 340 -10.25 -12.64 6.98
N PRO A 341 -9.64 -13.83 6.81
CA PRO A 341 -10.32 -15.12 6.97
C PRO A 341 -10.92 -15.32 8.35
N ASP A 342 -11.89 -16.24 8.45
CA ASP A 342 -12.44 -16.67 9.73
C ASP A 342 -11.33 -17.27 10.63
N GLY A 343 -11.37 -16.95 11.93
CA GLY A 343 -10.34 -17.35 12.88
C GLY A 343 -9.06 -16.51 12.82
N GLN A 344 -8.95 -15.54 11.91
CA GLN A 344 -7.78 -14.69 11.70
C GLN A 344 -8.03 -13.21 12.06
N CYS A 345 -9.01 -12.94 12.93
CA CYS A 345 -9.26 -11.58 13.41
C CYS A 345 -8.05 -11.04 14.17
N ARG A 346 -7.82 -9.73 14.07
CA ARG A 346 -6.64 -9.08 14.65
C ARG A 346 -6.88 -7.62 15.00
N LEU A 347 -6.11 -7.11 15.93
CA LEU A 347 -5.86 -5.67 16.02
C LEU A 347 -4.78 -5.33 15.01
N ARG A 348 -5.03 -4.39 14.09
CA ARG A 348 -4.04 -3.97 13.09
C ARG A 348 -3.32 -2.72 13.59
N GLY A 349 -2.14 -2.90 14.19
CA GLY A 349 -1.24 -1.83 14.55
C GLY A 349 -0.47 -1.31 13.34
N THR A 350 -0.31 0.01 13.24
CA THR A 350 0.58 0.64 12.28
C THR A 350 1.46 1.65 12.99
N ILE A 351 2.75 1.58 12.69
CA ILE A 351 3.76 2.44 13.30
C ILE A 351 4.07 3.60 12.36
N MET A 352 4.29 4.78 12.95
CA MET A 352 4.74 5.98 12.25
C MET A 352 6.16 6.34 12.71
N ALA A 353 6.91 6.98 11.83
CA ALA A 353 8.27 7.44 12.11
C ALA A 353 8.32 8.41 13.31
N THR A 354 7.28 9.21 13.47
CA THR A 354 7.16 10.27 14.50
C THR A 354 6.51 9.82 15.81
N HIS A 355 6.15 8.54 15.94
CA HIS A 355 5.72 8.05 17.25
C HIS A 355 6.83 8.18 18.29
N ASP A 356 6.46 8.56 19.52
CA ASP A 356 7.36 8.53 20.66
C ASP A 356 7.58 7.07 21.13
N PRO A 357 8.83 6.59 21.25
CA PRO A 357 9.12 5.21 21.64
C PRO A 357 8.54 4.85 23.02
N THR A 358 8.53 5.77 23.98
CA THR A 358 7.99 5.52 25.34
C THR A 358 6.47 5.32 25.29
N GLN A 359 5.78 6.08 24.43
CA GLN A 359 4.35 5.91 24.22
C GLN A 359 4.03 4.60 23.49
N LEU A 360 4.88 4.17 22.55
CA LEU A 360 4.74 2.87 21.89
C LEU A 360 4.93 1.70 22.88
N GLU A 361 5.91 1.77 23.77
CA GLU A 361 6.08 0.78 24.84
C GLU A 361 4.84 0.69 25.73
N ALA A 362 4.36 1.84 26.21
CA ALA A 362 3.17 1.91 27.06
C ALA A 362 1.91 1.41 26.32
N ALA A 363 1.80 1.69 25.02
CA ALA A 363 0.69 1.19 24.21
C ALA A 363 0.77 -0.32 24.04
N ALA A 364 1.95 -0.87 23.77
CA ALA A 364 2.15 -2.31 23.65
C ALA A 364 1.81 -3.04 24.95
N GLU A 365 2.22 -2.51 26.12
CA GLU A 365 1.86 -3.05 27.42
C GLU A 365 0.33 -3.08 27.66
N LYS A 366 -0.37 -2.00 27.28
CA LYS A 366 -1.83 -1.95 27.34
C LYS A 366 -2.49 -2.97 26.40
N ILE A 367 -1.94 -3.16 25.20
CA ILE A 367 -2.42 -4.17 24.24
C ILE A 367 -2.25 -5.56 24.84
N VAL A 368 -1.07 -5.87 25.37
CA VAL A 368 -0.76 -7.15 26.05
C VAL A 368 -1.71 -7.44 27.20
N ALA A 369 -2.06 -6.42 27.99
CA ALA A 369 -3.00 -6.54 29.11
C ALA A 369 -4.47 -6.67 28.68
N THR A 370 -4.80 -6.24 27.46
CA THR A 370 -6.19 -6.17 26.98
C THR A 370 -6.57 -7.36 26.13
N VAL A 371 -5.63 -7.89 25.33
CA VAL A 371 -5.86 -9.04 24.45
C VAL A 371 -5.94 -10.31 25.26
N ASP A 372 -7.06 -11.01 25.15
CA ASP A 372 -7.21 -12.35 25.73
C ASP A 372 -6.28 -13.31 24.98
N LYS A 373 -5.26 -13.76 25.68
CA LYS A 373 -4.29 -14.73 25.16
C LYS A 373 -4.95 -16.10 25.27
N GLY A 374 -5.89 -16.37 24.35
CA GLY A 374 -6.57 -17.66 24.33
C GLY A 374 -5.59 -18.77 24.70
N ARG A 375 -5.88 -19.52 25.76
CA ARG A 375 -5.07 -20.67 26.17
C ARG A 375 -4.90 -21.58 24.95
N LYS A 376 -3.63 -21.68 24.47
CA LYS A 376 -3.24 -22.66 23.47
C LYS A 376 -3.54 -24.06 23.99
#